data_dd87b8f547e231aae6433506d5f985e9
#
_entry.id   dd87b8f547e231aae6433506d5f985e9
#
_cell.length_a   1.000
_cell.length_b   1.000
_cell.length_c   1.000
_cell.angle_alpha   90.00
_cell.angle_beta   90.00
_cell.angle_gamma   90.00
#
_symmetry.space_group_name_H-M   'P 1'
#
loop_
_entity.id
_entity.type
_entity.pdbx_description
1 polymer ?
#
loop_
_entity_poly.entity_id
_entity_poly.type
_entity_poly.pdbx_seq_one_letter_code
_entity_poly.pdbx_strand_id
1 'polypeptide(L)'
;MSRMSSKKLVIFIVCVVTGIAAATAVVFSVSRSESSDQAEITENSSGETSVCAWDVDDSAAHAKALYKCAVSDVGDTASVVDLLETMGLEKVSGEYKAEISSKDGKEVLALTLSEKISGKDKKVFDNNMKLCAQQMLALIPGVQAVEWTYSIESDSAEAEQATVSLDVDGAKEGLSHDIRSYGKSAKAVHKLLREQADS
;
A
#
# COMPACT_ATOMS: atom_id res chain seq x y z
N MET A 1 -36.45 -7.01 21.48
CA MET A 1 -35.06 -7.34 21.86
C MET A 1 -34.21 -7.27 20.62
N SER A 2 -33.55 -6.15 20.38
CA SER A 2 -32.75 -5.86 19.20
C SER A 2 -31.28 -6.16 19.53
N ARG A 3 -30.67 -7.10 18.82
CA ARG A 3 -29.22 -7.37 18.92
C ARG A 3 -28.49 -6.41 17.98
N MET A 4 -27.90 -5.37 18.53
CA MET A 4 -26.91 -4.57 17.83
C MET A 4 -25.63 -5.39 17.70
N SER A 5 -25.27 -5.71 16.45
CA SER A 5 -23.98 -6.29 16.11
C SER A 5 -22.92 -5.19 16.10
N SER A 6 -22.08 -5.15 17.12
CA SER A 6 -20.93 -4.25 17.17
C SER A 6 -19.83 -4.78 16.25
N LYS A 7 -19.69 -4.16 15.07
CA LYS A 7 -18.50 -4.36 14.22
C LYS A 7 -17.33 -3.66 14.91
N LYS A 8 -16.48 -4.44 15.53
CA LYS A 8 -15.22 -3.95 16.13
C LYS A 8 -14.21 -3.75 15.02
N LEU A 9 -14.06 -2.51 14.58
CA LEU A 9 -12.90 -2.08 13.81
C LEU A 9 -11.69 -2.11 14.76
N VAL A 10 -10.81 -3.09 14.60
CA VAL A 10 -9.59 -3.19 15.40
C VAL A 10 -8.51 -2.38 14.69
N ILE A 11 -8.39 -1.12 15.07
CA ILE A 11 -7.24 -0.28 14.69
C ILE A 11 -6.19 -0.53 15.77
N PHE A 12 -5.13 -1.26 15.43
CA PHE A 12 -3.96 -1.38 16.29
C PHE A 12 -3.04 -0.19 16.03
N ILE A 13 -3.02 0.77 16.95
CA ILE A 13 -1.95 1.76 17.03
C ILE A 13 -0.82 1.09 17.81
N VAL A 14 0.23 0.67 17.10
CA VAL A 14 1.42 0.14 17.74
C VAL A 14 2.45 1.26 17.88
N CYS A 15 2.63 1.76 19.10
CA CYS A 15 3.79 2.56 19.44
C CYS A 15 5.03 1.65 19.44
N VAL A 16 5.99 1.93 18.55
CA VAL A 16 7.25 1.19 18.46
C VAL A 16 8.13 1.54 19.64
N VAL A 17 8.36 0.57 20.53
CA VAL A 17 9.48 0.58 21.46
C VAL A 17 10.60 -0.23 20.83
N THR A 18 11.73 0.42 20.63
CA THR A 18 12.97 -0.09 20.03
C THR A 18 13.51 -1.32 20.76
N GLY A 19 13.50 -2.44 20.05
CA GLY A 19 14.29 -3.62 20.40
C GLY A 19 15.20 -3.97 19.24
N ILE A 20 16.52 -3.83 19.41
CA ILE A 20 17.54 -4.13 18.41
C ILE A 20 17.62 -5.65 18.25
N ALA A 21 16.99 -6.19 17.20
CA ALA A 21 17.35 -7.49 16.67
C ALA A 21 17.93 -7.24 15.26
N ALA A 22 19.11 -7.79 14.99
CA ALA A 22 19.78 -7.65 13.71
C ALA A 22 18.97 -8.37 12.61
N ALA A 23 18.05 -7.63 11.99
CA ALA A 23 17.37 -8.06 10.79
C ALA A 23 18.14 -7.51 9.60
N THR A 24 18.51 -8.37 8.68
CA THR A 24 19.03 -7.98 7.36
C THR A 24 17.86 -7.39 6.58
N ALA A 25 17.76 -6.07 6.59
CA ALA A 25 16.79 -5.34 5.80
C ALA A 25 17.38 -5.04 4.42
N VAL A 26 16.64 -5.33 3.37
CA VAL A 26 16.97 -4.91 2.00
C VAL A 26 16.13 -3.68 1.69
N VAL A 27 16.79 -2.52 1.62
CA VAL A 27 16.15 -1.24 1.30
C VAL A 27 16.33 -0.97 -0.18
N PHE A 28 15.23 -0.70 -0.87
CA PHE A 28 15.28 -0.20 -2.25
C PHE A 28 14.40 1.06 -2.38
N SER A 29 14.87 1.99 -3.20
CA SER A 29 14.17 3.25 -3.44
C SER A 29 13.73 3.29 -4.89
N VAL A 30 12.47 3.59 -5.13
CA VAL A 30 11.94 3.86 -6.45
C VAL A 30 11.92 5.38 -6.63
N SER A 31 12.90 5.90 -7.36
CA SER A 31 12.98 7.31 -7.75
C SER A 31 13.12 7.37 -9.25
N ARG A 32 12.16 7.97 -9.92
CA ARG A 32 12.23 8.20 -11.35
C ARG A 32 13.01 9.47 -11.62
N SER A 33 14.15 9.37 -12.30
CA SER A 33 14.84 10.53 -12.87
C SER A 33 14.03 11.07 -14.04
N GLU A 34 13.30 12.15 -13.83
CA GLU A 34 12.75 12.88 -14.97
C GLU A 34 13.83 13.67 -15.67
N SER A 35 13.99 13.39 -16.96
CA SER A 35 14.76 14.19 -17.91
C SER A 35 14.01 15.48 -18.15
N SER A 36 14.62 16.59 -17.76
CA SER A 36 14.08 17.94 -17.91
C SER A 36 13.91 18.32 -19.37
N ASP A 37 12.67 18.67 -19.73
CA ASP A 37 12.41 19.68 -20.78
C ASP A 37 11.64 20.83 -20.15
N GLN A 38 12.28 22.01 -20.19
CA GLN A 38 11.76 23.25 -19.65
C GLN A 38 10.54 23.71 -20.45
N ALA A 39 9.43 23.86 -19.78
CA ALA A 39 8.41 24.84 -20.14
C ALA A 39 8.02 25.60 -18.88
N GLU A 40 8.45 26.85 -18.87
CA GLU A 40 8.12 27.89 -17.90
C GLU A 40 6.60 28.10 -17.86
N ILE A 41 5.95 27.74 -16.73
CA ILE A 41 4.59 28.17 -16.44
C ILE A 41 4.54 28.71 -15.01
N THR A 42 4.23 29.97 -14.96
CA THR A 42 3.93 30.92 -13.89
C THR A 42 3.33 30.31 -12.61
N GLU A 43 3.95 30.67 -11.49
CA GLU A 43 3.40 30.53 -10.14
C GLU A 43 2.00 31.15 -10.03
N ASN A 44 1.06 30.35 -9.55
CA ASN A 44 0.07 30.68 -8.51
C ASN A 44 -0.95 29.58 -8.41
N SER A 45 -0.76 28.67 -7.49
CA SER A 45 -1.87 28.06 -6.75
C SER A 45 -1.30 27.27 -5.58
N SER A 46 -1.42 27.79 -4.37
CA SER A 46 -1.46 26.97 -3.16
C SER A 46 -2.76 26.15 -3.21
N GLY A 47 -2.78 25.17 -4.08
CA GLY A 47 -3.86 24.20 -4.19
C GLY A 47 -3.59 23.08 -3.19
N GLU A 48 -4.34 23.05 -2.10
CA GLU A 48 -4.49 21.81 -1.32
C GLU A 48 -4.86 20.69 -2.29
N THR A 49 -3.93 19.80 -2.58
CA THR A 49 -4.20 18.61 -3.39
C THR A 49 -4.99 17.65 -2.51
N SER A 50 -6.31 17.68 -2.62
CA SER A 50 -7.17 16.75 -1.89
C SER A 50 -6.97 15.34 -2.44
N VAL A 51 -6.73 14.36 -1.55
CA VAL A 51 -6.64 12.95 -1.93
C VAL A 51 -8.01 12.47 -2.40
N CYS A 52 -8.08 12.01 -3.65
CA CYS A 52 -9.28 11.39 -4.20
C CYS A 52 -9.28 9.88 -3.95
N ALA A 53 -10.47 9.26 -3.98
CA ALA A 53 -10.57 7.80 -4.02
C ALA A 53 -9.84 7.26 -5.25
N TRP A 54 -9.06 6.19 -5.06
CA TRP A 54 -8.32 5.57 -6.14
C TRP A 54 -9.28 4.87 -7.11
N ASP A 55 -9.16 5.23 -8.38
CA ASP A 55 -9.85 4.56 -9.48
C ASP A 55 -9.06 3.30 -9.86
N VAL A 56 -9.52 2.16 -9.36
CA VAL A 56 -8.86 0.86 -9.58
C VAL A 56 -9.06 0.44 -11.02
N ASP A 57 -7.95 0.25 -11.78
CA ASP A 57 -8.02 -0.35 -13.12
C ASP A 57 -8.40 -1.83 -13.02
N ASP A 58 -9.68 -2.13 -13.16
CA ASP A 58 -10.24 -3.48 -13.11
C ASP A 58 -10.21 -4.20 -14.47
N SER A 59 -9.47 -3.69 -15.44
CA SER A 59 -9.36 -4.31 -16.76
C SER A 59 -8.67 -5.69 -16.71
N ALA A 60 -9.13 -6.60 -17.56
CA ALA A 60 -8.51 -7.92 -17.72
C ALA A 60 -7.05 -7.82 -18.21
N ALA A 61 -6.70 -6.74 -18.93
CA ALA A 61 -5.34 -6.49 -19.39
C ALA A 61 -4.43 -6.15 -18.22
N HIS A 62 -4.86 -5.25 -17.32
CA HIS A 62 -4.12 -4.88 -16.12
C HIS A 62 -3.97 -6.08 -15.16
N ALA A 63 -5.03 -6.83 -14.92
CA ALA A 63 -4.99 -8.06 -14.13
C ALA A 63 -3.97 -9.09 -14.65
N LYS A 64 -3.87 -9.23 -15.99
CA LYS A 64 -2.88 -10.10 -16.61
C LYS A 64 -1.46 -9.56 -16.45
N ALA A 65 -1.27 -8.25 -16.52
CA ALA A 65 0.02 -7.61 -16.30
C ALA A 65 0.49 -7.84 -14.85
N LEU A 66 -0.35 -7.54 -13.87
CA LEU A 66 -0.09 -7.80 -12.45
C LEU A 66 0.26 -9.25 -12.17
N TYR A 67 -0.52 -10.19 -12.71
CA TYR A 67 -0.25 -11.63 -12.50
C TYR A 67 1.10 -12.07 -13.07
N LYS A 68 1.58 -11.46 -14.16
CA LYS A 68 2.90 -11.73 -14.72
C LYS A 68 4.04 -11.25 -13.83
N CYS A 69 3.81 -10.19 -13.08
CA CYS A 69 4.74 -9.63 -12.10
C CYS A 69 4.58 -10.24 -10.70
N ALA A 70 3.72 -11.29 -10.54
CA ALA A 70 3.57 -11.96 -9.25
C ALA A 70 4.91 -12.50 -8.77
N VAL A 71 5.26 -12.19 -7.52
CA VAL A 71 6.56 -12.48 -6.92
C VAL A 71 6.53 -13.87 -6.30
N SER A 72 7.44 -14.74 -6.70
CA SER A 72 7.55 -16.09 -6.13
C SER A 72 8.56 -16.17 -4.98
N ASP A 73 9.57 -15.31 -5.01
CA ASP A 73 10.61 -15.21 -3.98
C ASP A 73 10.68 -13.77 -3.48
N VAL A 74 10.35 -13.57 -2.23
CA VAL A 74 10.37 -12.26 -1.56
C VAL A 74 11.77 -11.64 -1.50
N GLY A 75 12.83 -12.44 -1.61
CA GLY A 75 14.21 -11.97 -1.72
C GLY A 75 14.56 -11.39 -3.10
N ASP A 76 13.74 -11.62 -4.13
CA ASP A 76 13.90 -11.00 -5.44
C ASP A 76 13.30 -9.58 -5.45
N THR A 77 14.12 -8.64 -4.99
CA THR A 77 13.72 -7.22 -4.89
C THR A 77 13.37 -6.59 -6.23
N ALA A 78 13.98 -7.04 -7.33
CA ALA A 78 13.67 -6.54 -8.66
C ALA A 78 12.23 -6.91 -9.06
N SER A 79 11.83 -8.15 -8.85
CA SER A 79 10.44 -8.58 -9.08
C SER A 79 9.42 -7.86 -8.18
N VAL A 80 9.80 -7.54 -6.94
CA VAL A 80 8.93 -6.73 -6.06
C VAL A 80 8.78 -5.32 -6.63
N VAL A 81 9.86 -4.67 -7.06
CA VAL A 81 9.80 -3.34 -7.68
C VAL A 81 8.92 -3.35 -8.93
N ASP A 82 9.14 -4.31 -9.86
CA ASP A 82 8.35 -4.45 -11.08
C ASP A 82 6.84 -4.60 -10.79
N LEU A 83 6.49 -5.32 -9.74
CA LEU A 83 5.10 -5.45 -9.29
C LEU A 83 4.54 -4.12 -8.80
N LEU A 84 5.25 -3.42 -7.90
CA LEU A 84 4.79 -2.14 -7.34
C LEU A 84 4.63 -1.06 -8.43
N GLU A 85 5.54 -1.02 -9.41
CA GLU A 85 5.43 -0.13 -10.57
C GLU A 85 4.23 -0.51 -11.46
N THR A 86 4.05 -1.82 -11.74
CA THR A 86 2.92 -2.30 -12.56
C THR A 86 1.57 -2.00 -11.88
N MET A 87 1.51 -2.06 -10.57
CA MET A 87 0.34 -1.65 -9.78
C MET A 87 0.06 -0.15 -9.88
N GLY A 88 1.07 0.65 -10.20
CA GLY A 88 0.98 2.11 -10.16
C GLY A 88 0.93 2.66 -8.74
N LEU A 89 1.64 2.03 -7.80
CA LEU A 89 1.64 2.43 -6.38
C LEU A 89 2.00 3.90 -6.20
N GLU A 90 2.99 4.42 -6.95
CA GLU A 90 3.42 5.81 -6.88
C GLU A 90 2.29 6.83 -7.15
N LYS A 91 1.30 6.46 -7.98
CA LYS A 91 0.12 7.32 -8.23
C LYS A 91 -0.80 7.45 -7.01
N VAL A 92 -0.74 6.48 -6.10
CA VAL A 92 -1.55 6.45 -4.88
C VAL A 92 -0.79 7.01 -3.69
N SER A 93 0.48 6.62 -3.55
CA SER A 93 1.30 6.89 -2.37
C SER A 93 2.25 8.08 -2.55
N GLY A 94 2.42 8.61 -3.77
CA GLY A 94 3.56 9.46 -4.09
C GLY A 94 4.88 8.69 -4.00
N GLU A 95 5.98 9.40 -3.82
CA GLU A 95 7.30 8.80 -3.64
C GLU A 95 7.36 7.94 -2.38
N TYR A 96 7.98 6.77 -2.47
CA TYR A 96 8.09 5.85 -1.35
C TYR A 96 9.44 5.12 -1.33
N LYS A 97 9.78 4.63 -0.14
CA LYS A 97 10.82 3.61 0.06
C LYS A 97 10.14 2.33 0.49
N ALA A 98 10.56 1.22 -0.10
CA ALA A 98 10.06 -0.10 0.28
C ALA A 98 11.19 -0.92 0.92
N GLU A 99 10.84 -1.67 1.96
CA GLU A 99 11.76 -2.52 2.70
C GLU A 99 11.05 -3.82 3.06
N ILE A 100 11.72 -4.95 2.85
CA ILE A 100 11.24 -6.24 3.35
C ILE A 100 12.05 -6.61 4.57
N SER A 101 11.36 -6.87 5.66
CA SER A 101 11.96 -7.23 6.94
C SER A 101 11.25 -8.42 7.56
N SER A 102 11.98 -9.23 8.33
CA SER A 102 11.39 -10.33 9.10
C SER A 102 11.11 -9.87 10.52
N LYS A 103 9.82 -9.89 10.92
CA LYS A 103 9.37 -9.60 12.28
C LYS A 103 8.70 -10.86 12.85
N ASP A 104 9.22 -11.40 13.93
CA ASP A 104 8.69 -12.61 14.58
C ASP A 104 8.53 -13.82 13.62
N GLY A 105 9.47 -13.96 12.67
CA GLY A 105 9.43 -15.01 11.65
C GLY A 105 8.39 -14.78 10.54
N LYS A 106 7.81 -13.58 10.44
CA LYS A 106 6.89 -13.17 9.38
C LYS A 106 7.55 -12.10 8.51
N GLU A 107 7.52 -12.30 7.20
CA GLU A 107 7.98 -11.29 6.25
C GLU A 107 6.97 -10.15 6.15
N VAL A 108 7.45 -8.93 6.33
CA VAL A 108 6.67 -7.70 6.29
C VAL A 108 7.23 -6.79 5.20
N LEU A 109 6.37 -6.33 4.30
CA LEU A 109 6.71 -5.27 3.34
C LEU A 109 6.35 -3.93 3.96
N ALA A 110 7.36 -3.15 4.33
CA ALA A 110 7.20 -1.83 4.91
C ALA A 110 7.42 -0.74 3.84
N LEU A 111 6.48 0.18 3.75
CA LEU A 111 6.51 1.34 2.87
C LEU A 111 6.67 2.60 3.71
N THR A 112 7.70 3.41 3.44
CA THR A 112 7.87 4.74 4.03
C THR A 112 7.58 5.77 2.95
N LEU A 113 6.53 6.55 3.14
CA LEU A 113 6.04 7.50 2.16
C LEU A 113 6.66 8.89 2.42
N SER A 114 7.01 9.59 1.36
CA SER A 114 7.64 10.93 1.45
C SER A 114 6.62 12.04 1.60
N GLU A 115 5.40 11.85 1.10
CA GLU A 115 4.35 12.85 1.13
C GLU A 115 3.72 13.01 2.51
N LYS A 116 3.19 14.20 2.74
CA LYS A 116 2.40 14.53 3.94
C LYS A 116 0.92 14.46 3.58
N ILE A 117 0.15 13.79 4.43
CA ILE A 117 -1.29 13.62 4.24
C ILE A 117 -2.05 14.52 5.22
N SER A 118 -3.00 15.31 4.72
CA SER A 118 -3.83 16.13 5.58
C SER A 118 -4.73 15.25 6.47
N GLY A 119 -5.01 15.70 7.68
CA GLY A 119 -5.86 14.95 8.61
C GLY A 119 -7.27 14.64 8.05
N LYS A 120 -7.80 15.52 7.19
CA LYS A 120 -9.10 15.33 6.52
C LYS A 120 -9.06 14.22 5.45
N ASP A 121 -7.91 14.05 4.78
CA ASP A 121 -7.73 13.09 3.68
C ASP A 121 -7.27 11.70 4.17
N LYS A 122 -6.82 11.62 5.42
CA LYS A 122 -6.29 10.39 6.03
C LYS A 122 -7.14 9.16 5.75
N LYS A 123 -8.45 9.25 5.93
CA LYS A 123 -9.37 8.11 5.76
C LYS A 123 -9.39 7.62 4.31
N VAL A 124 -9.44 8.53 3.34
CA VAL A 124 -9.45 8.20 1.90
C VAL A 124 -8.11 7.61 1.52
N PHE A 125 -7.02 8.22 1.98
CA PHE A 125 -5.67 7.75 1.74
C PHE A 125 -5.45 6.33 2.30
N ASP A 126 -5.79 6.09 3.56
CA ASP A 126 -5.65 4.76 4.18
C ASP A 126 -6.50 3.70 3.46
N ASN A 127 -7.68 4.07 2.95
CA ASN A 127 -8.49 3.15 2.16
C ASN A 127 -7.82 2.82 0.82
N ASN A 128 -7.29 3.81 0.11
CA ASN A 128 -6.53 3.59 -1.13
C ASN A 128 -5.31 2.68 -0.90
N MET A 129 -4.54 2.94 0.16
CA MET A 129 -3.39 2.11 0.53
C MET A 129 -3.80 0.69 0.94
N LYS A 130 -4.98 0.52 1.58
CA LYS A 130 -5.54 -0.81 1.87
C LYS A 130 -5.78 -1.62 0.59
N LEU A 131 -6.33 -1.00 -0.46
CA LEU A 131 -6.55 -1.67 -1.75
C LEU A 131 -5.21 -2.09 -2.38
N CYS A 132 -4.19 -1.22 -2.35
CA CYS A 132 -2.84 -1.57 -2.80
C CYS A 132 -2.25 -2.72 -1.97
N ALA A 133 -2.35 -2.67 -0.65
CA ALA A 133 -1.84 -3.70 0.24
C ALA A 133 -2.53 -5.07 0.02
N GLN A 134 -3.82 -5.09 -0.30
CA GLN A 134 -4.51 -6.31 -0.71
C GLN A 134 -3.92 -6.91 -1.98
N GLN A 135 -3.60 -6.10 -3.01
CA GLN A 135 -2.95 -6.58 -4.22
C GLN A 135 -1.55 -7.13 -3.93
N MET A 136 -0.75 -6.45 -3.10
CA MET A 136 0.57 -6.91 -2.67
C MET A 136 0.47 -8.26 -1.94
N LEU A 137 -0.42 -8.38 -0.97
CA LEU A 137 -0.63 -9.62 -0.23
C LEU A 137 -1.12 -10.77 -1.13
N ALA A 138 -1.91 -10.50 -2.15
CA ALA A 138 -2.33 -11.52 -3.12
C ALA A 138 -1.16 -12.01 -3.99
N LEU A 139 -0.27 -11.09 -4.41
CA LEU A 139 0.72 -11.33 -5.46
C LEU A 139 2.14 -11.59 -4.93
N ILE A 140 2.38 -11.37 -3.63
CA ILE A 140 3.64 -11.67 -2.93
C ILE A 140 3.35 -12.68 -1.81
N PRO A 141 3.24 -13.98 -2.10
CA PRO A 141 2.79 -14.96 -1.11
C PRO A 141 3.74 -15.12 0.10
N GLY A 142 5.00 -14.72 -0.02
CA GLY A 142 5.96 -14.71 1.08
C GLY A 142 5.67 -13.64 2.15
N VAL A 143 5.08 -12.50 1.76
CA VAL A 143 4.79 -11.39 2.67
C VAL A 143 3.55 -11.71 3.51
N GLN A 144 3.59 -11.52 4.82
CA GLN A 144 2.48 -11.78 5.74
C GLN A 144 1.74 -10.50 6.17
N ALA A 145 2.38 -9.35 6.05
CA ALA A 145 1.76 -8.06 6.28
C ALA A 145 2.40 -6.99 5.40
N VAL A 146 1.62 -5.94 5.10
CA VAL A 146 2.09 -4.71 4.48
C VAL A 146 1.88 -3.60 5.50
N GLU A 147 2.94 -2.83 5.76
CA GLU A 147 2.90 -1.65 6.63
C GLU A 147 3.19 -0.40 5.79
N TRP A 148 2.47 0.69 6.04
CA TRP A 148 2.79 1.99 5.43
C TRP A 148 2.84 3.07 6.48
N THR A 149 3.90 3.88 6.40
CA THR A 149 4.16 4.99 7.32
C THR A 149 4.24 6.29 6.53
N TYR A 150 3.54 7.31 6.99
CA TYR A 150 3.49 8.64 6.39
C TYR A 150 3.39 9.71 7.45
N SER A 151 3.73 10.96 7.08
CA SER A 151 3.58 12.12 7.93
C SER A 151 2.18 12.72 7.79
N ILE A 152 1.59 13.14 8.91
CA ILE A 152 0.33 13.91 8.91
C ILE A 152 0.68 15.40 8.90
N GLU A 153 0.01 16.18 8.06
CA GLU A 153 0.10 17.63 8.12
C GLU A 153 -0.45 18.12 9.45
N SER A 154 0.38 18.85 10.19
CA SER A 154 0.05 19.40 11.49
C SER A 154 0.60 20.82 11.58
N ASP A 155 -0.13 21.73 12.20
CA ASP A 155 0.33 23.07 12.53
C ASP A 155 1.37 23.07 13.65
N SER A 156 1.67 21.91 14.24
CA SER A 156 2.69 21.75 15.28
C SER A 156 4.09 21.62 14.68
N ALA A 157 5.11 22.08 15.42
CA ALA A 157 6.51 21.99 15.01
C ALA A 157 7.03 20.53 14.89
N GLU A 158 6.33 19.58 15.48
CA GLU A 158 6.64 18.15 15.40
C GLU A 158 5.69 17.48 14.40
N ALA A 159 6.27 16.86 13.35
CA ALA A 159 5.48 16.11 12.38
C ALA A 159 4.90 14.86 13.07
N GLU A 160 3.60 14.74 13.10
CA GLU A 160 2.92 13.52 13.52
C GLU A 160 3.06 12.45 12.44
N GLN A 161 3.46 11.25 12.83
CA GLN A 161 3.55 10.11 11.91
C GLN A 161 2.42 9.12 12.18
N ALA A 162 1.83 8.61 11.12
CA ALA A 162 0.91 7.49 11.15
C ALA A 162 1.58 6.25 10.56
N THR A 163 1.42 5.12 11.24
CA THR A 163 1.77 3.80 10.69
C THR A 163 0.53 2.93 10.70
N VAL A 164 0.21 2.36 9.57
CA VAL A 164 -0.93 1.45 9.37
C VAL A 164 -0.40 0.12 8.89
N SER A 165 -1.00 -0.97 9.34
CA SER A 165 -0.61 -2.32 8.94
C SER A 165 -1.84 -3.12 8.49
N LEU A 166 -1.69 -3.88 7.42
CA LEU A 166 -2.68 -4.83 6.93
C LEU A 166 -2.02 -6.21 6.80
N ASP A 167 -2.49 -7.17 7.57
CA ASP A 167 -2.06 -8.56 7.45
C ASP A 167 -3.00 -9.39 6.57
N VAL A 168 -2.59 -10.64 6.30
CA VAL A 168 -3.36 -11.59 5.47
C VAL A 168 -4.77 -11.81 6.02
N ASP A 169 -4.96 -11.81 7.33
CA ASP A 169 -6.26 -12.03 7.94
C ASP A 169 -7.16 -10.80 7.82
N GLY A 170 -6.62 -9.61 8.05
CA GLY A 170 -7.34 -8.34 7.87
C GLY A 170 -7.68 -8.05 6.40
N ALA A 171 -6.84 -8.52 5.47
CA ALA A 171 -7.05 -8.31 4.05
C ALA A 171 -8.32 -8.95 3.47
N LYS A 172 -8.97 -9.86 4.19
CA LYS A 172 -10.26 -10.48 3.80
C LYS A 172 -11.43 -9.51 3.89
N GLU A 173 -11.30 -8.44 4.65
CA GLU A 173 -12.41 -7.52 4.87
C GLU A 173 -12.81 -6.83 3.55
N GLY A 174 -14.08 -6.97 3.19
CA GLY A 174 -14.64 -6.46 1.93
C GLY A 174 -14.47 -7.39 0.73
N LEU A 175 -13.78 -8.53 0.88
CA LEU A 175 -13.56 -9.50 -0.19
C LEU A 175 -14.37 -10.77 0.00
N SER A 176 -14.73 -11.43 -1.11
CA SER A 176 -15.53 -12.67 -1.09
C SER A 176 -14.68 -13.92 -0.82
N HIS A 177 -13.35 -13.84 -0.95
CA HIS A 177 -12.44 -14.97 -0.77
C HIS A 177 -11.21 -14.60 0.08
N ASP A 178 -10.44 -15.63 0.46
CA ASP A 178 -9.12 -15.45 1.07
C ASP A 178 -8.17 -14.75 0.10
N ILE A 179 -7.38 -13.78 0.62
CA ILE A 179 -6.52 -12.92 -0.21
C ILE A 179 -5.53 -13.71 -1.07
N ARG A 180 -4.98 -14.81 -0.55
CA ARG A 180 -4.03 -15.66 -1.28
C ARG A 180 -4.67 -16.39 -2.47
N SER A 181 -5.98 -16.58 -2.45
CA SER A 181 -6.70 -17.20 -3.56
C SER A 181 -6.74 -16.35 -4.81
N TYR A 182 -6.67 -15.03 -4.64
CA TYR A 182 -6.67 -14.09 -5.77
C TYR A 182 -5.35 -14.07 -6.54
N GLY A 183 -4.21 -14.37 -5.92
CA GLY A 183 -2.91 -14.45 -6.59
C GLY A 183 -2.68 -15.69 -7.46
N LYS A 184 -3.62 -16.67 -7.49
CA LYS A 184 -3.40 -17.95 -8.16
C LYS A 184 -3.51 -17.93 -9.68
N SER A 185 -4.11 -16.92 -10.27
CA SER A 185 -4.28 -16.77 -11.73
C SER A 185 -4.65 -15.35 -12.12
N ALA A 186 -4.38 -14.95 -13.37
CA ALA A 186 -4.82 -13.67 -13.90
C ALA A 186 -6.35 -13.46 -13.78
N LYS A 187 -7.16 -14.52 -13.90
CA LYS A 187 -8.62 -14.46 -13.70
C LYS A 187 -8.97 -14.16 -12.24
N ALA A 188 -8.22 -14.72 -11.29
CA ALA A 188 -8.43 -14.47 -9.87
C ALA A 188 -8.00 -13.04 -9.50
N VAL A 189 -6.88 -12.54 -10.03
CA VAL A 189 -6.48 -11.14 -9.89
C VAL A 189 -7.55 -10.20 -10.45
N HIS A 190 -8.08 -10.49 -11.64
CA HIS A 190 -9.16 -9.69 -12.24
C HIS A 190 -10.40 -9.64 -11.33
N LYS A 191 -10.73 -10.76 -10.66
CA LYS A 191 -11.81 -10.78 -9.68
C LYS A 191 -11.54 -9.87 -8.49
N LEU A 192 -10.30 -9.87 -7.96
CA LEU A 192 -9.89 -8.96 -6.88
C LEU A 192 -10.10 -7.50 -7.28
N LEU A 193 -9.56 -7.10 -8.44
CA LEU A 193 -9.65 -5.72 -8.92
C LEU A 193 -11.11 -5.26 -9.08
N ARG A 194 -11.99 -6.12 -9.58
CA ARG A 194 -13.41 -5.82 -9.69
C ARG A 194 -14.09 -5.65 -8.33
N GLU A 195 -13.79 -6.52 -7.36
CA GLU A 195 -14.33 -6.38 -6.01
C GLU A 195 -13.84 -5.10 -5.32
N GLN A 196 -12.62 -4.65 -5.65
CA GLN A 196 -12.06 -3.40 -5.17
C GLN A 196 -12.68 -2.17 -5.84
N ALA A 197 -12.97 -2.23 -7.14
CA ALA A 197 -13.62 -1.14 -7.87
C ALA A 197 -15.09 -0.94 -7.44
N ASP A 198 -15.75 -1.99 -6.95
CA ASP A 198 -17.13 -1.97 -6.49
C ASP A 198 -17.27 -1.59 -4.98
N SER A 199 -16.15 -1.29 -4.26
CA SER A 199 -16.09 -1.13 -2.78
C SER A 199 -16.26 0.31 -2.24
#